data_0b59c4a4ea11391300b832446a5a81d0
#
_entry.id   0b59c4a4ea11391300b832446a5a81d0
#
_cell.length_a   1.000
_cell.length_b   1.000
_cell.length_c   1.000
_cell.angle_alpha   90.00
_cell.angle_beta   90.00
_cell.angle_gamma   90.00
#
_symmetry.space_group_name_H-M   'P 1'
#
loop_
_entity.id
_entity.type
_entity.pdbx_description
1 polymer ?
#
loop_
_entity_poly.entity_id
_entity_poly.type
_entity_poly.pdbx_seq_one_letter_code
_entity_poly.pdbx_strand_id
1 'polypeptide(L)'
;MYKQQRILFLTLYTFSLTGGIEKVCRSVIKMLSDLVVELCYHVDALSLYDHEKVDKYTPHVHFEYVKGNKIRFLWKALKAGSKADTIILSHINLLIFGLIIKKMRPKTRIILFAHGIEIWKKLSSWKRAFLSTNVEIWAVSTYTAMMIRDKHGIDRARIYILNNGLDPFLQPVPAFEKPDHLIQKHHLSGNHRILFTLARLSSSEQYKGYDIVLEAMRSLPSNVVYLLSGQADEAEKKRILKLIDDYQLNDRVRLTGFLPDDQLSDYYLLADIFVMPSLGEGFGITFIEAAAHGCPSVAGNLDGSRDALLNGRLGSLVDPKNVKEVASAIRTQLEKGRLPKHSLSLQQECLKHFSYQQHKLNFIHLL
;
A
#
# COMPACT_ATOMS: atom_id res chain seq x y z
N MET A 1 10.48 -25.76 29.59
CA MET A 1 9.37 -24.97 29.00
C MET A 1 9.98 -23.80 28.22
N TYR A 2 9.80 -23.76 26.91
CA TYR A 2 10.19 -22.58 26.13
C TYR A 2 9.34 -21.39 26.59
N LYS A 3 10.00 -20.27 26.91
CA LYS A 3 9.29 -19.04 27.32
C LYS A 3 8.45 -18.55 26.14
N GLN A 4 7.14 -18.45 26.34
CA GLN A 4 6.22 -17.92 25.34
C GLN A 4 6.62 -16.48 24.96
N GLN A 5 6.88 -16.22 23.68
CA GLN A 5 7.20 -14.90 23.15
C GLN A 5 5.97 -14.00 23.22
N ARG A 6 6.16 -12.78 23.72
CA ARG A 6 5.09 -11.77 23.85
C ARG A 6 5.32 -10.62 22.90
N ILE A 7 4.37 -10.37 22.01
CA ILE A 7 4.40 -9.30 21.03
C ILE A 7 3.31 -8.29 21.36
N LEU A 8 3.68 -7.00 21.33
CA LEU A 8 2.74 -5.88 21.37
C LEU A 8 2.75 -5.16 20.01
N PHE A 9 1.61 -5.13 19.33
CA PHE A 9 1.44 -4.38 18.09
C PHE A 9 0.66 -3.10 18.35
N LEU A 10 1.27 -1.94 18.10
CA LEU A 10 0.65 -0.62 18.25
C LEU A 10 0.33 -0.01 16.90
N THR A 11 -0.93 0.41 16.71
CA THR A 11 -1.41 1.04 15.48
C THR A 11 -2.09 2.38 15.73
N LEU A 12 -2.12 3.24 14.71
CA LEU A 12 -3.00 4.43 14.70
C LEU A 12 -4.40 4.03 14.25
N TYR A 13 -4.50 3.43 13.08
CA TYR A 13 -5.70 2.84 12.49
C TYR A 13 -5.37 1.45 11.93
N THR A 14 -6.35 0.57 11.92
CA THR A 14 -6.27 -0.76 11.30
C THR A 14 -7.51 -1.01 10.45
N PHE A 15 -8.71 -0.71 10.98
CA PHE A 15 -9.99 -1.07 10.37
C PHE A 15 -10.84 0.12 9.92
N SER A 16 -10.77 1.24 10.61
CA SER A 16 -11.68 2.38 10.38
C SER A 16 -11.30 3.27 9.19
N LEU A 17 -10.22 2.97 8.47
CA LEU A 17 -9.81 3.65 7.23
C LEU A 17 -9.38 2.64 6.17
N THR A 18 -9.34 3.10 4.90
CA THR A 18 -9.03 2.27 3.72
C THR A 18 -7.71 2.63 3.04
N GLY A 19 -6.77 3.24 3.76
CA GLY A 19 -5.46 3.61 3.23
C GLY A 19 -4.47 2.44 3.08
N GLY A 20 -3.34 2.69 2.44
CA GLY A 20 -2.28 1.68 2.27
C GLY A 20 -1.67 1.21 3.60
N ILE A 21 -1.48 2.12 4.57
CA ILE A 21 -0.94 1.78 5.90
C ILE A 21 -1.91 0.85 6.64
N GLU A 22 -3.22 1.13 6.56
CA GLU A 22 -4.26 0.33 7.19
C GLU A 22 -4.34 -1.06 6.56
N LYS A 23 -4.20 -1.19 5.23
CA LYS A 23 -4.09 -2.50 4.56
C LYS A 23 -2.89 -3.30 5.08
N VAL A 24 -1.73 -2.67 5.25
CA VAL A 24 -0.55 -3.32 5.87
C VAL A 24 -0.84 -3.73 7.31
N CYS A 25 -1.44 -2.85 8.13
CA CYS A 25 -1.80 -3.19 9.51
C CYS A 25 -2.74 -4.39 9.59
N ARG A 26 -3.74 -4.47 8.69
CA ARG A 26 -4.65 -5.65 8.57
C ARG A 26 -3.89 -6.93 8.23
N SER A 27 -2.96 -6.87 7.29
CA SER A 27 -2.13 -8.01 6.92
C SER A 27 -1.23 -8.46 8.08
N VAL A 28 -0.54 -7.51 8.73
CA VAL A 28 0.35 -7.78 9.87
C VAL A 28 -0.42 -8.40 11.05
N ILE A 29 -1.59 -7.85 11.40
CA ILE A 29 -2.35 -8.39 12.53
C ILE A 29 -2.87 -9.80 12.23
N LYS A 30 -3.21 -10.11 10.97
CA LYS A 30 -3.57 -11.48 10.56
C LYS A 30 -2.37 -12.41 10.65
N MET A 31 -1.16 -11.98 10.20
CA MET A 31 0.06 -12.78 10.37
C MET A 31 0.34 -13.04 11.86
N LEU A 32 0.25 -12.03 12.69
CA LEU A 32 0.42 -12.18 14.14
C LEU A 32 -0.62 -13.12 14.75
N SER A 33 -1.87 -13.08 14.26
CA SER A 33 -2.93 -14.00 14.68
C SER A 33 -2.62 -15.45 14.32
N ASP A 34 -2.04 -15.68 13.14
CA ASP A 34 -1.60 -17.03 12.73
C ASP A 34 -0.46 -17.54 13.64
N LEU A 35 0.49 -16.66 14.00
CA LEU A 35 1.62 -17.03 14.88
C LEU A 35 1.19 -17.41 16.29
N VAL A 36 0.05 -16.91 16.79
CA VAL A 36 -0.51 -17.36 18.08
C VAL A 36 -0.78 -18.87 18.04
N VAL A 37 -1.30 -19.37 16.92
CA VAL A 37 -1.63 -20.79 16.74
C VAL A 37 -0.39 -21.61 16.36
N GLU A 38 0.38 -21.13 15.40
CA GLU A 38 1.49 -21.89 14.80
C GLU A 38 2.73 -21.95 15.70
N LEU A 39 3.04 -20.89 16.45
CA LEU A 39 4.25 -20.75 17.26
C LEU A 39 3.95 -20.48 18.74
N CYS A 40 2.71 -20.60 19.17
CA CYS A 40 2.29 -20.36 20.56
C CYS A 40 2.70 -18.98 21.09
N TYR A 41 2.71 -17.95 20.25
CA TYR A 41 3.00 -16.57 20.67
C TYR A 41 1.81 -15.99 21.45
N HIS A 42 2.09 -15.05 22.33
CA HIS A 42 1.07 -14.19 22.94
C HIS A 42 1.09 -12.84 22.28
N VAL A 43 -0.02 -12.42 21.68
CA VAL A 43 -0.09 -11.17 20.91
C VAL A 43 -1.19 -10.27 21.48
N ASP A 44 -0.77 -9.09 21.95
CA ASP A 44 -1.65 -7.97 22.24
C ASP A 44 -1.54 -6.96 21.08
N ALA A 45 -2.67 -6.44 20.60
CA ALA A 45 -2.72 -5.37 19.63
C ALA A 45 -3.60 -4.23 20.13
N LEU A 46 -3.11 -3.00 19.97
CA LEU A 46 -3.81 -1.80 20.46
C LEU A 46 -3.84 -0.73 19.39
N SER A 47 -5.05 -0.30 19.02
CA SER A 47 -5.28 0.79 18.08
C SER A 47 -5.72 2.07 18.79
N LEU A 48 -5.15 3.20 18.34
CA LEU A 48 -5.45 4.51 18.92
C LEU A 48 -6.80 5.06 18.46
N TYR A 49 -7.09 4.99 17.17
CA TYR A 49 -8.23 5.70 16.57
C TYR A 49 -9.32 4.80 16.01
N ASP A 50 -9.13 3.49 15.94
CA ASP A 50 -10.20 2.59 15.48
C ASP A 50 -11.46 2.70 16.35
N HIS A 51 -12.60 2.47 15.71
CA HIS A 51 -13.92 2.43 16.34
C HIS A 51 -14.55 1.04 16.33
N GLU A 52 -13.94 0.14 15.57
CA GLU A 52 -14.44 -1.21 15.33
C GLU A 52 -13.28 -2.23 15.28
N LYS A 53 -13.64 -3.49 15.30
CA LYS A 53 -12.79 -4.66 15.14
C LYS A 53 -13.36 -5.53 14.02
N VAL A 54 -12.50 -6.10 13.19
CA VAL A 54 -12.91 -7.04 12.14
C VAL A 54 -12.34 -8.43 12.46
N ASP A 55 -13.20 -9.31 12.95
CA ASP A 55 -12.81 -10.60 13.54
C ASP A 55 -12.03 -11.51 12.59
N LYS A 56 -12.31 -11.49 11.28
CA LYS A 56 -11.56 -12.32 10.30
C LYS A 56 -10.05 -12.09 10.32
N TYR A 57 -9.59 -10.88 10.70
CA TYR A 57 -8.16 -10.55 10.81
C TYR A 57 -7.58 -10.85 12.19
N THR A 58 -8.41 -10.95 13.23
CA THR A 58 -7.96 -11.00 14.63
C THR A 58 -8.51 -12.20 15.42
N PRO A 59 -8.66 -13.41 14.82
CA PRO A 59 -9.36 -14.50 15.52
C PRO A 59 -8.64 -14.95 16.80
N HIS A 60 -7.32 -14.80 16.90
CA HIS A 60 -6.49 -15.26 18.03
C HIS A 60 -5.68 -14.16 18.71
N VAL A 61 -5.88 -12.89 18.29
CA VAL A 61 -5.18 -11.72 18.88
C VAL A 61 -6.09 -11.01 19.85
N HIS A 62 -5.58 -10.66 21.01
CA HIS A 62 -6.25 -9.73 21.91
C HIS A 62 -6.16 -8.31 21.34
N PHE A 63 -7.15 -7.92 20.53
CA PHE A 63 -7.23 -6.61 19.88
C PHE A 63 -8.10 -5.65 20.67
N GLU A 64 -7.53 -4.52 21.05
CA GLU A 64 -8.24 -3.42 21.69
C GLU A 64 -8.12 -2.12 20.89
N TYR A 65 -9.12 -1.23 21.03
CA TYR A 65 -9.08 0.12 20.49
C TYR A 65 -9.59 1.13 21.53
N VAL A 66 -9.18 2.38 21.42
CA VAL A 66 -9.48 3.41 22.43
C VAL A 66 -10.17 4.66 21.88
N LYS A 67 -10.59 4.65 20.61
CA LYS A 67 -11.41 5.72 19.97
C LYS A 67 -10.81 7.12 20.14
N GLY A 68 -9.48 7.26 19.99
CA GLY A 68 -8.78 8.54 20.10
C GLY A 68 -8.41 8.97 21.52
N ASN A 69 -8.74 8.20 22.55
CA ASN A 69 -8.36 8.52 23.92
C ASN A 69 -6.87 8.24 24.17
N LYS A 70 -6.04 9.27 24.03
CA LYS A 70 -4.57 9.19 24.12
C LYS A 70 -4.08 8.76 25.50
N ILE A 71 -4.76 9.16 26.58
CA ILE A 71 -4.39 8.80 27.96
C ILE A 71 -4.63 7.31 28.18
N ARG A 72 -5.81 6.81 27.78
CA ARG A 72 -6.14 5.38 27.85
C ARG A 72 -5.19 4.55 26.98
N PHE A 73 -4.84 5.05 25.79
CA PHE A 73 -3.86 4.40 24.91
C PHE A 73 -2.50 4.29 25.60
N LEU A 74 -1.99 5.40 26.16
CA LEU A 74 -0.71 5.42 26.88
C LEU A 74 -0.70 4.39 28.00
N TRP A 75 -1.71 4.41 28.87
CA TRP A 75 -1.78 3.50 30.01
C TRP A 75 -1.79 2.02 29.57
N LYS A 76 -2.63 1.68 28.57
CA LYS A 76 -2.72 0.31 28.04
C LYS A 76 -1.43 -0.11 27.33
N ALA A 77 -0.85 0.75 26.50
CA ALA A 77 0.41 0.49 25.80
C ALA A 77 1.57 0.24 26.79
N LEU A 78 1.68 1.01 27.85
CA LEU A 78 2.71 0.81 28.88
C LEU A 78 2.45 -0.46 29.69
N LYS A 79 1.21 -0.75 30.07
CA LYS A 79 0.85 -1.98 30.79
C LYS A 79 1.16 -3.24 29.97
N ALA A 80 0.80 -3.27 28.70
CA ALA A 80 1.11 -4.39 27.81
C ALA A 80 2.62 -4.44 27.50
N GLY A 81 3.22 -3.28 27.20
CA GLY A 81 4.64 -3.15 26.86
C GLY A 81 5.59 -3.56 27.97
N SER A 82 5.20 -3.40 29.27
CA SER A 82 6.00 -3.86 30.40
C SER A 82 6.20 -5.39 30.44
N LYS A 83 5.40 -6.13 29.67
CA LYS A 83 5.45 -7.60 29.56
C LYS A 83 5.94 -8.08 28.20
N ALA A 84 5.98 -7.20 27.19
CA ALA A 84 6.30 -7.56 25.81
C ALA A 84 7.81 -7.80 25.61
N ASP A 85 8.17 -8.84 24.90
CA ASP A 85 9.55 -9.10 24.47
C ASP A 85 9.85 -8.35 23.16
N THR A 86 8.85 -8.18 22.30
CA THR A 86 8.91 -7.42 21.03
C THR A 86 7.75 -6.44 20.95
N ILE A 87 8.04 -5.22 20.49
CA ILE A 87 7.03 -4.19 20.17
C ILE A 87 7.13 -3.85 18.69
N ILE A 88 6.02 -3.91 18.01
CA ILE A 88 5.89 -3.51 16.61
C ILE A 88 5.09 -2.21 16.57
N LEU A 89 5.65 -1.19 15.95
CA LEU A 89 5.05 0.12 15.75
C LEU A 89 4.67 0.28 14.28
N SER A 90 3.38 0.46 13.99
CA SER A 90 2.91 0.62 12.62
C SER A 90 3.20 1.99 12.01
N HIS A 91 3.64 2.97 12.81
CA HIS A 91 3.81 4.35 12.33
C HIS A 91 4.80 5.13 13.19
N ILE A 92 5.57 6.05 12.56
CA ILE A 92 6.59 6.89 13.22
C ILE A 92 6.05 7.73 14.39
N ASN A 93 4.77 8.06 14.40
CA ASN A 93 4.14 8.82 15.50
C ASN A 93 3.96 7.99 16.78
N LEU A 94 4.07 6.67 16.69
CA LEU A 94 4.01 5.75 17.83
C LEU A 94 5.37 5.56 18.50
N LEU A 95 6.44 6.13 17.94
CA LEU A 95 7.82 5.94 18.40
C LEU A 95 8.03 6.35 19.86
N ILE A 96 7.25 7.34 20.36
CA ILE A 96 7.32 7.78 21.76
C ILE A 96 6.97 6.66 22.73
N PHE A 97 6.00 5.80 22.40
CA PHE A 97 5.65 4.65 23.25
C PHE A 97 6.78 3.62 23.27
N GLY A 98 7.42 3.37 22.12
CA GLY A 98 8.61 2.54 22.03
C GLY A 98 9.76 3.07 22.92
N LEU A 99 9.99 4.38 22.91
CA LEU A 99 11.01 5.02 23.74
C LEU A 99 10.74 4.83 25.25
N ILE A 100 9.51 5.09 25.70
CA ILE A 100 9.14 4.96 27.10
C ILE A 100 9.28 3.50 27.55
N ILE A 101 8.74 2.56 26.77
CA ILE A 101 8.83 1.13 27.12
C ILE A 101 10.28 0.64 27.11
N LYS A 102 11.10 1.08 26.16
CA LYS A 102 12.54 0.73 26.13
C LYS A 102 13.30 1.21 27.37
N LYS A 103 12.94 2.38 27.93
CA LYS A 103 13.48 2.86 29.20
C LYS A 103 13.04 2.01 30.39
N MET A 104 11.79 1.55 30.41
CA MET A 104 11.26 0.67 31.45
C MET A 104 11.81 -0.75 31.34
N ARG A 105 12.08 -1.20 30.12
CA ARG A 105 12.48 -2.56 29.79
C ARG A 105 13.56 -2.56 28.69
N PRO A 106 14.84 -2.37 29.03
CA PRO A 106 15.92 -2.17 28.06
C PRO A 106 16.14 -3.33 27.09
N LYS A 107 15.73 -4.56 27.43
CA LYS A 107 15.87 -5.75 26.58
C LYS A 107 14.77 -5.90 25.53
N THR A 108 13.70 -5.10 25.58
CA THR A 108 12.61 -5.18 24.61
C THR A 108 13.11 -4.83 23.21
N ARG A 109 12.83 -5.69 22.23
CA ARG A 109 13.06 -5.44 20.81
C ARG A 109 12.00 -4.47 20.30
N ILE A 110 12.39 -3.45 19.52
CA ILE A 110 11.47 -2.47 18.94
C ILE A 110 11.62 -2.48 17.44
N ILE A 111 10.52 -2.71 16.75
CA ILE A 111 10.40 -2.74 15.30
C ILE A 111 9.49 -1.58 14.89
N LEU A 112 9.91 -0.81 13.88
CA LEU A 112 9.10 0.24 13.27
C LEU A 112 8.84 -0.11 11.81
N PHE A 113 7.58 -0.20 11.40
CA PHE A 113 7.22 -0.19 10.00
C PHE A 113 7.38 1.20 9.41
N ALA A 114 8.04 1.28 8.26
CA ALA A 114 8.29 2.51 7.53
C ALA A 114 7.65 2.42 6.14
N HIS A 115 6.54 3.15 5.95
CA HIS A 115 5.69 3.04 4.76
C HIS A 115 6.05 4.03 3.65
N GLY A 116 6.70 5.17 3.99
CA GLY A 116 7.10 6.15 2.99
C GLY A 116 7.09 7.59 3.51
N ILE A 117 6.20 8.42 2.99
CA ILE A 117 6.17 9.88 3.21
C ILE A 117 6.19 10.27 4.69
N GLU A 118 5.59 9.48 5.57
CA GLU A 118 5.51 9.76 7.00
C GLU A 118 6.88 9.77 7.69
N ILE A 119 7.84 9.01 7.14
CA ILE A 119 9.21 8.94 7.66
C ILE A 119 10.23 9.71 6.79
N TRP A 120 9.89 10.06 5.55
CA TRP A 120 10.79 10.84 4.68
C TRP A 120 10.91 12.31 5.07
N LYS A 121 9.95 12.82 5.85
CA LYS A 121 9.97 14.19 6.39
C LYS A 121 11.08 14.34 7.43
N LYS A 122 11.56 15.58 7.63
CA LYS A 122 12.58 15.88 8.64
C LYS A 122 12.12 15.41 10.02
N LEU A 123 12.89 14.52 10.64
CA LEU A 123 12.64 14.01 11.97
C LEU A 123 13.31 14.88 13.04
N SER A 124 12.69 14.99 14.21
CA SER A 124 13.30 15.64 15.36
C SER A 124 14.54 14.86 15.85
N SER A 125 15.45 15.55 16.55
CA SER A 125 16.72 14.97 16.98
C SER A 125 16.55 13.72 17.86
N TRP A 126 15.58 13.72 18.78
CA TRP A 126 15.32 12.57 19.63
C TRP A 126 14.81 11.34 18.84
N LYS A 127 13.95 11.55 17.80
CA LYS A 127 13.49 10.46 16.95
C LYS A 127 14.65 9.84 16.20
N ARG A 128 15.52 10.67 15.59
CA ARG A 128 16.71 10.18 14.88
C ARG A 128 17.64 9.40 15.83
N ALA A 129 17.96 9.95 16.98
CA ALA A 129 18.82 9.28 17.96
C ALA A 129 18.24 7.94 18.41
N PHE A 130 16.94 7.87 18.69
CA PHE A 130 16.30 6.64 19.11
C PHE A 130 16.24 5.59 17.99
N LEU A 131 15.93 6.00 16.76
CA LEU A 131 15.96 5.11 15.59
C LEU A 131 17.36 4.54 15.34
N SER A 132 18.40 5.38 15.46
CA SER A 132 19.79 4.96 15.20
C SER A 132 20.35 3.97 16.23
N THR A 133 19.77 3.88 17.42
CA THR A 133 20.36 3.09 18.51
C THR A 133 19.49 1.94 19.00
N ASN A 134 18.16 2.05 18.94
CA ASN A 134 17.26 1.15 19.66
C ASN A 134 16.18 0.48 18.80
N VAL A 135 16.05 0.85 17.51
CA VAL A 135 14.93 0.44 16.67
C VAL A 135 15.42 -0.30 15.44
N GLU A 136 14.79 -1.40 15.13
CA GLU A 136 14.85 -2.04 13.82
C GLU A 136 13.78 -1.42 12.93
N ILE A 137 14.16 -0.99 11.73
CA ILE A 137 13.25 -0.33 10.80
C ILE A 137 12.95 -1.31 9.66
N TRP A 138 11.68 -1.64 9.51
CA TRP A 138 11.21 -2.49 8.43
C TRP A 138 10.60 -1.61 7.34
N ALA A 139 11.38 -1.34 6.31
CA ALA A 139 10.99 -0.49 5.20
C ALA A 139 10.22 -1.29 4.14
N VAL A 140 9.11 -0.74 3.65
CA VAL A 140 8.25 -1.41 2.66
C VAL A 140 8.86 -1.51 1.26
N SER A 141 9.98 -0.82 1.01
CA SER A 141 10.70 -0.86 -0.27
C SER A 141 12.16 -0.48 -0.12
N THR A 142 12.95 -0.87 -1.11
CA THR A 142 14.35 -0.44 -1.27
C THR A 142 14.47 1.08 -1.31
N TYR A 143 13.52 1.76 -2.00
CA TYR A 143 13.49 3.21 -2.07
C TYR A 143 13.25 3.84 -0.69
N THR A 144 12.28 3.34 0.09
CA THR A 144 12.03 3.83 1.46
C THR A 144 13.24 3.61 2.34
N ALA A 145 13.93 2.46 2.24
CA ALA A 145 15.15 2.17 2.98
C ALA A 145 16.28 3.17 2.63
N MET A 146 16.48 3.47 1.35
CA MET A 146 17.44 4.46 0.86
C MET A 146 17.12 5.86 1.40
N MET A 147 15.86 6.29 1.32
CA MET A 147 15.41 7.59 1.82
C MET A 147 15.64 7.75 3.32
N ILE A 148 15.45 6.70 4.12
CA ILE A 148 15.71 6.72 5.57
C ILE A 148 17.20 6.88 5.85
N ARG A 149 18.03 6.10 5.16
CA ARG A 149 19.49 6.20 5.29
C ARG A 149 19.99 7.60 4.94
N ASP A 150 19.62 8.11 3.78
CA ASP A 150 20.18 9.33 3.20
C ASP A 150 19.67 10.60 3.93
N LYS A 151 18.38 10.62 4.32
CA LYS A 151 17.80 11.79 5.01
C LYS A 151 18.10 11.84 6.50
N HIS A 152 18.27 10.70 7.15
CA HIS A 152 18.37 10.64 8.61
C HIS A 152 19.71 10.10 9.12
N GLY A 153 20.57 9.62 8.23
CA GLY A 153 21.88 9.08 8.60
C GLY A 153 21.78 7.77 9.41
N ILE A 154 20.72 6.99 9.20
CA ILE A 154 20.53 5.74 9.93
C ILE A 154 21.32 4.63 9.26
N ASP A 155 22.07 3.87 10.07
CA ASP A 155 22.86 2.75 9.59
C ASP A 155 22.01 1.72 8.83
N ARG A 156 22.50 1.29 7.68
CA ARG A 156 21.84 0.27 6.84
C ARG A 156 21.61 -1.05 7.59
N ALA A 157 22.48 -1.40 8.54
CA ALA A 157 22.36 -2.60 9.36
C ALA A 157 21.08 -2.61 10.26
N ARG A 158 20.42 -1.47 10.43
CA ARG A 158 19.17 -1.35 11.16
C ARG A 158 17.92 -1.31 10.29
N ILE A 159 18.11 -1.31 8.97
CA ILE A 159 17.02 -1.18 8.01
C ILE A 159 16.87 -2.50 7.25
N TYR A 160 15.75 -3.14 7.45
CA TYR A 160 15.34 -4.37 6.77
C TYR A 160 14.28 -4.03 5.72
N ILE A 161 14.24 -4.76 4.62
CA ILE A 161 13.23 -4.57 3.59
C ILE A 161 12.18 -5.67 3.77
N LEU A 162 10.94 -5.25 4.01
CA LEU A 162 9.77 -6.10 4.02
C LEU A 162 8.75 -5.50 3.05
N ASN A 163 8.78 -5.95 1.79
CA ASN A 163 7.79 -5.52 0.81
C ASN A 163 6.39 -5.90 1.27
N ASN A 164 5.40 -5.06 0.94
CA ASN A 164 4.01 -5.35 1.26
C ASN A 164 3.51 -6.57 0.46
N GLY A 165 2.55 -7.28 1.04
CA GLY A 165 1.85 -8.38 0.38
C GLY A 165 0.40 -8.01 0.06
N LEU A 166 -0.25 -8.90 -0.66
CA LEU A 166 -1.68 -8.87 -0.93
C LEU A 166 -2.48 -9.12 0.35
N ASP A 167 -3.72 -8.63 0.36
CA ASP A 167 -4.65 -8.89 1.47
C ASP A 167 -4.79 -10.40 1.71
N PRO A 168 -4.79 -10.87 2.97
CA PRO A 168 -4.89 -12.30 3.30
C PRO A 168 -6.14 -12.99 2.77
N PHE A 169 -7.19 -12.23 2.45
CA PHE A 169 -8.45 -12.75 1.95
C PHE A 169 -8.66 -12.50 0.45
N LEU A 170 -7.69 -11.88 -0.22
CA LEU A 170 -7.74 -11.75 -1.67
C LEU A 170 -7.62 -13.14 -2.31
N GLN A 171 -8.65 -13.52 -3.07
CA GLN A 171 -8.64 -14.75 -3.82
C GLN A 171 -8.17 -14.49 -5.26
N PRO A 172 -7.25 -15.28 -5.79
CA PRO A 172 -6.86 -15.20 -7.19
C PRO A 172 -8.09 -15.44 -8.09
N VAL A 173 -8.28 -14.56 -9.08
CA VAL A 173 -9.38 -14.73 -10.03
C VAL A 173 -9.06 -15.88 -11.00
N PRO A 174 -10.06 -16.75 -11.29
CA PRO A 174 -9.85 -17.90 -12.17
C PRO A 174 -9.89 -17.53 -13.66
N ALA A 175 -10.49 -16.39 -13.99
CA ALA A 175 -10.63 -15.86 -15.35
C ALA A 175 -10.43 -14.34 -15.36
N PHE A 176 -10.05 -13.81 -16.54
CA PHE A 176 -9.72 -12.40 -16.73
C PHE A 176 -10.71 -11.67 -17.62
N GLU A 177 -11.98 -12.05 -17.52
CA GLU A 177 -13.06 -11.44 -18.28
C GLU A 177 -13.46 -10.09 -17.69
N LYS A 178 -13.81 -9.14 -18.57
CA LYS A 178 -14.27 -7.82 -18.15
C LYS A 178 -15.72 -7.93 -17.64
N PRO A 179 -16.04 -7.37 -16.46
CA PRO A 179 -17.37 -7.45 -15.88
C PRO A 179 -18.40 -6.65 -16.69
N ASP A 180 -19.44 -7.32 -17.19
CA ASP A 180 -20.49 -6.71 -18.02
C ASP A 180 -21.22 -5.56 -17.33
N HIS A 181 -21.48 -5.68 -16.03
CA HIS A 181 -22.14 -4.62 -15.26
C HIS A 181 -21.34 -3.32 -15.22
N LEU A 182 -19.98 -3.38 -15.20
CA LEU A 182 -19.14 -2.19 -15.29
C LEU A 182 -19.04 -1.66 -16.71
N ILE A 183 -19.05 -2.53 -17.73
CA ILE A 183 -19.12 -2.11 -19.13
C ILE A 183 -20.38 -1.27 -19.33
N GLN A 184 -21.54 -1.75 -18.85
CA GLN A 184 -22.81 -1.02 -18.93
C GLN A 184 -22.79 0.27 -18.08
N LYS A 185 -22.35 0.19 -16.83
CA LYS A 185 -22.29 1.32 -15.90
C LYS A 185 -21.50 2.51 -16.46
N HIS A 186 -20.38 2.23 -17.14
CA HIS A 186 -19.49 3.25 -17.68
C HIS A 186 -19.72 3.54 -19.18
N HIS A 187 -20.80 3.00 -19.77
CA HIS A 187 -21.13 3.15 -21.21
C HIS A 187 -19.94 2.79 -22.11
N LEU A 188 -19.30 1.66 -21.82
CA LEU A 188 -18.16 1.16 -22.57
C LEU A 188 -18.62 0.24 -23.70
N SER A 189 -17.81 0.11 -24.74
CA SER A 189 -18.01 -0.85 -25.84
C SER A 189 -16.81 -1.79 -25.94
N GLY A 190 -16.96 -2.89 -26.68
CA GLY A 190 -15.89 -3.87 -26.91
C GLY A 190 -14.62 -3.28 -27.57
N ASN A 191 -14.74 -2.12 -28.24
CA ASN A 191 -13.60 -1.43 -28.84
C ASN A 191 -12.84 -0.51 -27.88
N HIS A 192 -13.40 -0.19 -26.73
CA HIS A 192 -12.73 0.68 -25.77
C HIS A 192 -11.56 -0.04 -25.10
N ARG A 193 -10.46 0.69 -24.93
CA ARG A 193 -9.29 0.32 -24.12
C ARG A 193 -9.31 1.13 -22.84
N ILE A 194 -9.22 0.45 -21.71
CA ILE A 194 -9.50 1.03 -20.40
C ILE A 194 -8.20 1.23 -19.63
N LEU A 195 -7.88 2.48 -19.31
CA LEU A 195 -6.89 2.84 -18.33
C LEU A 195 -7.57 3.01 -16.97
N PHE A 196 -6.92 2.57 -15.91
CA PHE A 196 -7.43 2.67 -14.55
C PHE A 196 -6.37 3.22 -13.60
N THR A 197 -6.76 4.17 -12.76
CA THR A 197 -5.98 4.64 -11.61
C THR A 197 -6.86 4.59 -10.36
N LEU A 198 -6.31 4.07 -9.28
CA LEU A 198 -6.92 4.08 -7.94
C LEU A 198 -6.00 4.84 -6.99
N ALA A 199 -6.40 6.04 -6.59
CA ALA A 199 -5.62 6.88 -5.71
C ALA A 199 -6.52 7.80 -4.89
N ARG A 200 -6.04 8.30 -3.73
CA ARG A 200 -6.69 9.43 -3.08
C ARG A 200 -6.44 10.67 -3.94
N LEU A 201 -7.50 11.38 -4.27
CA LEU A 201 -7.43 12.56 -5.12
C LEU A 201 -7.45 13.81 -4.23
N SER A 202 -6.27 14.26 -3.82
CA SER A 202 -6.13 15.44 -2.99
C SER A 202 -4.96 16.30 -3.45
N SER A 203 -5.01 17.59 -3.15
CA SER A 203 -3.95 18.55 -3.48
C SER A 203 -2.58 18.16 -2.89
N SER A 204 -2.58 17.41 -1.79
CA SER A 204 -1.37 16.89 -1.16
C SER A 204 -0.83 15.60 -1.81
N GLU A 205 -1.60 14.96 -2.69
CA GLU A 205 -1.26 13.66 -3.30
C GLU A 205 -1.17 13.71 -4.84
N GLN A 206 -1.00 14.90 -5.43
CA GLN A 206 -0.80 15.08 -6.88
C GLN A 206 0.44 14.31 -7.40
N TYR A 207 1.38 13.98 -6.52
CA TYR A 207 2.53 13.13 -6.84
C TYR A 207 2.15 11.72 -7.35
N LYS A 208 0.88 11.30 -7.24
CA LYS A 208 0.35 10.05 -7.81
C LYS A 208 0.36 10.06 -9.35
N GLY A 209 0.50 11.24 -9.98
CA GLY A 209 0.75 11.37 -11.41
C GLY A 209 -0.48 11.23 -12.31
N TYR A 210 -1.71 11.30 -11.77
CA TYR A 210 -2.93 11.28 -12.59
C TYR A 210 -3.02 12.46 -13.56
N ASP A 211 -2.40 13.61 -13.24
CA ASP A 211 -2.27 14.75 -14.14
C ASP A 211 -1.46 14.39 -15.40
N ILE A 212 -0.35 13.68 -15.20
CA ILE A 212 0.50 13.20 -16.29
C ILE A 212 -0.26 12.22 -17.18
N VAL A 213 -1.13 11.39 -16.57
CA VAL A 213 -2.00 10.48 -17.34
C VAL A 213 -3.02 11.27 -18.16
N LEU A 214 -3.67 12.30 -17.59
CA LEU A 214 -4.59 13.20 -18.29
C LEU A 214 -3.89 13.88 -19.49
N GLU A 215 -2.68 14.38 -19.28
CA GLU A 215 -1.91 14.99 -20.37
C GLU A 215 -1.53 13.96 -21.46
N ALA A 216 -1.10 12.76 -21.07
CA ALA A 216 -0.77 11.66 -21.99
C ALA A 216 -1.98 11.24 -22.83
N MET A 217 -3.19 11.26 -22.27
CA MET A 217 -4.45 10.93 -22.98
C MET A 217 -4.67 11.76 -24.24
N ARG A 218 -4.14 12.97 -24.33
CA ARG A 218 -4.25 13.84 -25.53
C ARG A 218 -3.61 13.21 -26.77
N SER A 219 -2.61 12.37 -26.58
CA SER A 219 -1.87 11.72 -27.68
C SER A 219 -2.26 10.24 -27.88
N LEU A 220 -3.13 9.69 -27.06
CA LEU A 220 -3.59 8.32 -27.16
C LEU A 220 -4.80 8.21 -28.11
N PRO A 221 -5.04 7.05 -28.76
CA PRO A 221 -6.19 6.82 -29.63
C PRO A 221 -7.51 7.18 -28.97
N SER A 222 -8.50 7.61 -29.79
CA SER A 222 -9.81 8.10 -29.30
C SER A 222 -10.64 7.04 -28.56
N ASN A 223 -10.40 5.76 -28.81
CA ASN A 223 -11.06 4.65 -28.14
C ASN A 223 -10.45 4.31 -26.76
N VAL A 224 -9.43 5.05 -26.29
CA VAL A 224 -8.88 4.88 -24.95
C VAL A 224 -9.72 5.69 -23.96
N VAL A 225 -10.26 5.02 -22.94
CA VAL A 225 -11.05 5.61 -21.85
C VAL A 225 -10.26 5.50 -20.55
N TYR A 226 -10.25 6.56 -19.76
CA TYR A 226 -9.56 6.61 -18.48
C TYR A 226 -10.55 6.66 -17.32
N LEU A 227 -10.50 5.65 -16.44
CA LEU A 227 -11.24 5.58 -15.19
C LEU A 227 -10.32 6.04 -14.07
N LEU A 228 -10.59 7.23 -13.53
CA LEU A 228 -9.87 7.80 -12.40
C LEU A 228 -10.72 7.66 -11.14
N SER A 229 -10.27 6.80 -10.23
CA SER A 229 -10.99 6.40 -9.03
C SER A 229 -10.34 6.90 -7.76
N GLY A 230 -11.17 7.27 -6.81
CA GLY A 230 -10.79 7.71 -5.48
C GLY A 230 -11.64 8.85 -4.97
N GLN A 231 -11.60 9.03 -3.66
CA GLN A 231 -12.26 10.17 -3.05
C GLN A 231 -11.44 11.44 -3.32
N ALA A 232 -12.08 12.42 -3.93
CA ALA A 232 -11.50 13.74 -4.19
C ALA A 232 -11.95 14.74 -3.13
N ASP A 233 -11.03 15.63 -2.70
CA ASP A 233 -11.45 16.86 -2.05
C ASP A 233 -12.02 17.84 -3.10
N GLU A 234 -12.86 18.78 -2.66
CA GLU A 234 -13.58 19.68 -3.57
C GLU A 234 -12.65 20.55 -4.44
N ALA A 235 -11.51 20.98 -3.89
CA ALA A 235 -10.55 21.80 -4.63
C ALA A 235 -9.87 20.98 -5.74
N GLU A 236 -9.44 19.76 -5.39
CA GLU A 236 -8.80 18.86 -6.33
C GLU A 236 -9.76 18.38 -7.39
N LYS A 237 -11.01 18.06 -7.03
CA LYS A 237 -12.06 17.68 -7.99
C LYS A 237 -12.28 18.78 -9.04
N LYS A 238 -12.41 20.05 -8.60
CA LYS A 238 -12.54 21.19 -9.52
C LYS A 238 -11.32 21.31 -10.45
N ARG A 239 -10.12 21.13 -9.90
CA ARG A 239 -8.88 21.17 -10.68
C ARG A 239 -8.83 20.07 -11.74
N ILE A 240 -9.16 18.84 -11.37
CA ILE A 240 -9.19 17.70 -12.30
C ILE A 240 -10.22 17.93 -13.40
N LEU A 241 -11.44 18.36 -13.07
CA LEU A 241 -12.49 18.66 -14.04
C LEU A 241 -12.05 19.75 -15.02
N LYS A 242 -11.37 20.79 -14.53
CA LYS A 242 -10.81 21.82 -15.41
C LYS A 242 -9.74 21.26 -16.35
N LEU A 243 -8.85 20.39 -15.89
CA LEU A 243 -7.85 19.73 -16.77
C LEU A 243 -8.51 18.86 -17.82
N ILE A 244 -9.57 18.13 -17.48
CA ILE A 244 -10.35 17.31 -18.41
C ILE A 244 -10.96 18.19 -19.52
N ASP A 245 -11.50 19.34 -19.15
CA ASP A 245 -12.09 20.29 -20.09
C ASP A 245 -11.01 20.97 -20.96
N ASP A 246 -9.95 21.53 -20.35
CA ASP A 246 -8.81 22.15 -21.03
C ASP A 246 -8.16 21.20 -22.08
N TYR A 247 -8.15 19.89 -21.79
CA TYR A 247 -7.60 18.87 -22.67
C TYR A 247 -8.62 18.23 -23.61
N GLN A 248 -9.89 18.66 -23.57
CA GLN A 248 -11.01 18.12 -24.40
C GLN A 248 -11.19 16.59 -24.20
N LEU A 249 -11.17 16.14 -22.96
CA LEU A 249 -11.25 14.72 -22.59
C LEU A 249 -12.59 14.33 -21.96
N ASN A 250 -13.62 15.16 -22.03
CA ASN A 250 -14.92 14.97 -21.35
C ASN A 250 -15.58 13.62 -21.69
N ASP A 251 -15.45 13.16 -22.94
CA ASP A 251 -16.02 11.89 -23.39
C ASP A 251 -15.12 10.67 -23.07
N ARG A 252 -13.88 10.90 -22.61
CA ARG A 252 -12.86 9.86 -22.46
C ARG A 252 -12.39 9.64 -21.03
N VAL A 253 -12.75 10.52 -20.10
CA VAL A 253 -12.38 10.41 -18.67
C VAL A 253 -13.63 10.24 -17.82
N ARG A 254 -13.60 9.31 -16.89
CA ARG A 254 -14.66 9.05 -15.91
C ARG A 254 -14.10 9.14 -14.52
N LEU A 255 -14.61 10.09 -13.71
CA LEU A 255 -14.34 10.12 -12.27
C LEU A 255 -15.33 9.18 -11.59
N THR A 256 -14.86 8.06 -11.07
CA THR A 256 -15.76 7.03 -10.50
C THR A 256 -16.07 7.28 -9.02
N GLY A 257 -15.37 8.19 -8.37
CA GLY A 257 -15.47 8.41 -6.93
C GLY A 257 -14.78 7.31 -6.11
N PHE A 258 -15.11 7.24 -4.84
CA PHE A 258 -14.62 6.20 -3.93
C PHE A 258 -15.13 4.82 -4.35
N LEU A 259 -14.24 3.85 -4.34
CA LEU A 259 -14.55 2.44 -4.60
C LEU A 259 -14.35 1.63 -3.30
N PRO A 260 -15.39 0.95 -2.81
CA PRO A 260 -15.29 -0.02 -1.71
C PRO A 260 -14.35 -1.18 -2.08
N ASP A 261 -13.71 -1.79 -1.06
CA ASP A 261 -12.73 -2.86 -1.26
C ASP A 261 -13.31 -4.07 -2.02
N ASP A 262 -14.60 -4.37 -1.85
CA ASP A 262 -15.32 -5.47 -2.52
C ASP A 262 -15.57 -5.24 -4.02
N GLN A 263 -15.49 -4.00 -4.50
CA GLN A 263 -15.63 -3.66 -5.93
C GLN A 263 -14.29 -3.59 -6.67
N LEU A 264 -13.16 -3.53 -5.96
CA LEU A 264 -11.85 -3.29 -6.57
C LEU A 264 -11.44 -4.38 -7.54
N SER A 265 -11.77 -5.64 -7.26
CA SER A 265 -11.48 -6.77 -8.13
C SER A 265 -12.06 -6.56 -9.54
N ASP A 266 -13.31 -6.13 -9.62
CA ASP A 266 -14.01 -5.91 -10.88
C ASP A 266 -13.39 -4.76 -11.69
N TYR A 267 -12.95 -3.68 -11.02
CA TYR A 267 -12.27 -2.58 -11.71
C TYR A 267 -10.89 -2.98 -12.23
N TYR A 268 -10.12 -3.81 -11.50
CA TYR A 268 -8.87 -4.37 -12.02
C TYR A 268 -9.10 -5.35 -13.18
N LEU A 269 -10.20 -6.11 -13.15
CA LEU A 269 -10.60 -6.98 -14.27
C LEU A 269 -11.05 -6.17 -15.49
N LEU A 270 -11.77 -5.07 -15.30
CA LEU A 270 -12.22 -4.18 -16.38
C LEU A 270 -11.05 -3.50 -17.10
N ALA A 271 -10.00 -3.12 -16.35
CA ALA A 271 -8.89 -2.34 -16.87
C ALA A 271 -8.01 -3.14 -17.85
N ASP A 272 -7.61 -2.55 -18.95
CA ASP A 272 -6.55 -3.08 -19.81
C ASP A 272 -5.17 -2.79 -19.23
N ILE A 273 -5.01 -1.63 -18.55
CA ILE A 273 -3.78 -1.20 -17.90
C ILE A 273 -4.12 -0.44 -16.61
N PHE A 274 -3.42 -0.74 -15.53
CA PHE A 274 -3.37 0.11 -14.33
C PHE A 274 -2.26 1.15 -14.49
N VAL A 275 -2.59 2.46 -14.41
CA VAL A 275 -1.63 3.53 -14.70
C VAL A 275 -1.51 4.47 -13.51
N MET A 276 -0.33 4.56 -12.91
CA MET A 276 -0.05 5.50 -11.83
C MET A 276 1.46 5.89 -11.84
N PRO A 277 1.88 6.82 -12.73
CA PRO A 277 3.27 7.27 -12.83
C PRO A 277 3.62 8.21 -11.67
N SER A 278 3.76 7.66 -10.47
CA SER A 278 3.97 8.41 -9.24
C SER A 278 5.42 8.88 -9.05
N LEU A 279 5.59 9.95 -8.23
CA LEU A 279 6.87 10.53 -7.83
C LEU A 279 7.21 10.31 -6.35
N GLY A 280 6.36 9.63 -5.61
CA GLY A 280 6.50 9.55 -4.15
C GLY A 280 5.75 8.36 -3.54
N GLU A 281 5.67 7.24 -4.25
CA GLU A 281 5.07 6.03 -3.73
C GLU A 281 6.03 5.30 -2.80
N GLY A 282 5.53 4.91 -1.61
CA GLY A 282 6.34 4.13 -0.68
C GLY A 282 6.60 2.69 -1.16
N PHE A 283 5.57 2.10 -1.78
CA PHE A 283 5.62 0.77 -2.41
C PHE A 283 4.61 0.66 -3.55
N GLY A 284 3.32 0.94 -3.26
CA GLY A 284 2.23 0.84 -4.23
C GLY A 284 1.52 -0.52 -4.21
N ILE A 285 0.73 -0.77 -3.16
CA ILE A 285 -0.07 -2.00 -3.02
C ILE A 285 -1.02 -2.16 -4.22
N THR A 286 -1.54 -1.07 -4.78
CA THR A 286 -2.44 -1.08 -5.95
C THR A 286 -1.81 -1.72 -7.19
N PHE A 287 -0.48 -1.66 -7.35
CA PHE A 287 0.21 -2.33 -8.46
C PHE A 287 0.19 -3.85 -8.31
N ILE A 288 0.44 -4.35 -7.11
CA ILE A 288 0.38 -5.80 -6.87
C ILE A 288 -1.05 -6.31 -6.88
N GLU A 289 -2.03 -5.51 -6.46
CA GLU A 289 -3.46 -5.80 -6.60
C GLU A 289 -3.84 -5.91 -8.09
N ALA A 290 -3.42 -4.95 -8.93
CA ALA A 290 -3.64 -5.01 -10.37
C ALA A 290 -3.03 -6.27 -11.00
N ALA A 291 -1.77 -6.56 -10.68
CA ALA A 291 -1.07 -7.74 -11.19
C ALA A 291 -1.70 -9.06 -10.73
N ALA A 292 -2.22 -9.14 -9.50
CA ALA A 292 -2.97 -10.30 -9.01
C ALA A 292 -4.27 -10.55 -9.78
N HIS A 293 -4.81 -9.51 -10.44
CA HIS A 293 -5.95 -9.60 -11.36
C HIS A 293 -5.52 -9.69 -12.83
N GLY A 294 -4.25 -9.97 -13.12
CA GLY A 294 -3.72 -10.08 -14.48
C GLY A 294 -3.73 -8.76 -15.25
N CYS A 295 -3.78 -7.62 -14.56
CA CYS A 295 -3.76 -6.28 -15.16
C CYS A 295 -2.33 -5.72 -15.11
N PRO A 296 -1.65 -5.50 -16.26
CA PRO A 296 -0.33 -4.93 -16.30
C PRO A 296 -0.35 -3.46 -15.88
N SER A 297 0.77 -2.97 -15.34
CA SER A 297 0.86 -1.60 -14.85
C SER A 297 1.83 -0.74 -15.65
N VAL A 298 1.58 0.60 -15.64
CA VAL A 298 2.56 1.63 -16.00
C VAL A 298 2.79 2.50 -14.77
N ALA A 299 4.01 2.49 -14.23
CA ALA A 299 4.37 3.14 -12.97
C ALA A 299 5.63 4.00 -13.11
N GLY A 300 5.83 4.91 -12.15
CA GLY A 300 7.08 5.70 -12.07
C GLY A 300 8.30 4.84 -11.72
N ASN A 301 9.47 5.25 -12.21
CA ASN A 301 10.75 4.56 -11.96
C ASN A 301 11.60 5.23 -10.87
N LEU A 302 11.08 6.26 -10.19
CA LEU A 302 11.84 7.11 -9.26
C LEU A 302 11.48 6.90 -7.79
N ASP A 303 10.64 5.92 -7.47
CA ASP A 303 10.12 5.67 -6.12
C ASP A 303 9.94 4.16 -5.83
N GLY A 304 9.19 3.83 -4.79
CA GLY A 304 8.96 2.44 -4.35
C GLY A 304 8.16 1.58 -5.33
N SER A 305 7.56 2.16 -6.37
CA SER A 305 6.83 1.40 -7.41
C SER A 305 7.72 0.40 -8.14
N ARG A 306 9.04 0.63 -8.18
CA ARG A 306 10.01 -0.31 -8.74
C ARG A 306 9.98 -1.66 -8.03
N ASP A 307 9.90 -1.65 -6.70
CA ASP A 307 9.84 -2.89 -5.91
C ASP A 307 8.50 -3.61 -6.14
N ALA A 308 7.39 -2.88 -6.16
CA ALA A 308 6.06 -3.44 -6.42
C ALA A 308 5.93 -4.04 -7.82
N LEU A 309 6.61 -3.47 -8.82
CA LEU A 309 6.64 -4.00 -10.18
C LEU A 309 7.79 -4.99 -10.43
N LEU A 310 8.50 -5.43 -9.40
CA LEU A 310 9.64 -6.35 -9.53
C LEU A 310 10.64 -5.88 -10.60
N ASN A 311 10.98 -4.57 -10.58
CA ASN A 311 11.84 -3.91 -11.57
C ASN A 311 11.36 -4.08 -13.02
N GLY A 312 10.05 -4.04 -13.25
CA GLY A 312 9.43 -4.05 -14.58
C GLY A 312 8.87 -5.41 -15.03
N ARG A 313 8.97 -6.48 -14.21
CA ARG A 313 8.38 -7.80 -14.54
C ARG A 313 6.84 -7.78 -14.49
N LEU A 314 6.24 -6.91 -13.70
CA LEU A 314 4.78 -6.78 -13.56
C LEU A 314 4.20 -5.58 -14.34
N GLY A 315 5.00 -4.93 -15.20
CA GLY A 315 4.54 -3.77 -15.96
C GLY A 315 5.70 -2.95 -16.54
N SER A 316 5.40 -1.72 -16.95
CA SER A 316 6.40 -0.78 -17.47
C SER A 316 6.77 0.26 -16.41
N LEU A 317 8.06 0.54 -16.29
CA LEU A 317 8.60 1.62 -15.47
C LEU A 317 9.02 2.78 -16.38
N VAL A 318 8.56 3.99 -16.06
CA VAL A 318 8.75 5.19 -16.87
C VAL A 318 9.26 6.36 -16.04
N ASP A 319 9.91 7.34 -16.66
CA ASP A 319 10.11 8.62 -16.00
C ASP A 319 8.77 9.33 -15.83
N PRO A 320 8.27 9.49 -14.59
CA PRO A 320 6.96 10.10 -14.33
C PRO A 320 6.89 11.59 -14.68
N LYS A 321 8.02 12.23 -15.01
CA LYS A 321 8.07 13.62 -15.49
C LYS A 321 8.00 13.72 -17.00
N ASN A 322 8.09 12.60 -17.72
CA ASN A 322 8.12 12.55 -19.17
C ASN A 322 6.79 12.03 -19.72
N VAL A 323 5.87 12.95 -20.02
CA VAL A 323 4.54 12.63 -20.57
C VAL A 323 4.61 11.76 -21.83
N LYS A 324 5.61 12.01 -22.72
CA LYS A 324 5.77 11.23 -23.96
C LYS A 324 6.16 9.78 -23.67
N GLU A 325 7.02 9.56 -22.68
CA GLU A 325 7.41 8.22 -22.24
C GLU A 325 6.23 7.47 -21.64
N VAL A 326 5.45 8.15 -20.77
CA VAL A 326 4.22 7.59 -20.20
C VAL A 326 3.24 7.20 -21.31
N ALA A 327 2.98 8.08 -22.28
CA ALA A 327 2.09 7.82 -23.41
C ALA A 327 2.61 6.65 -24.28
N SER A 328 3.91 6.58 -24.53
CA SER A 328 4.53 5.49 -25.28
C SER A 328 4.41 4.15 -24.57
N ALA A 329 4.68 4.11 -23.26
CA ALA A 329 4.51 2.90 -22.47
C ALA A 329 3.06 2.40 -22.44
N ILE A 330 2.10 3.33 -22.31
CA ILE A 330 0.67 2.99 -22.39
C ILE A 330 0.36 2.36 -23.77
N ARG A 331 0.76 2.98 -24.90
CA ARG A 331 0.54 2.44 -26.26
C ARG A 331 1.11 1.03 -26.38
N THR A 332 2.37 0.85 -26.00
CA THR A 332 3.07 -0.44 -26.06
C THR A 332 2.30 -1.52 -25.27
N GLN A 333 1.80 -1.20 -24.09
CA GLN A 333 1.02 -2.17 -23.31
C GLN A 333 -0.36 -2.45 -23.93
N LEU A 334 -1.03 -1.43 -24.50
CA LEU A 334 -2.31 -1.62 -25.22
C LEU A 334 -2.16 -2.47 -26.49
N GLU A 335 -1.04 -2.31 -27.21
CA GLU A 335 -0.71 -3.10 -28.43
C GLU A 335 -0.46 -4.57 -28.07
N LYS A 336 0.21 -4.87 -26.98
CA LYS A 336 0.39 -6.25 -26.47
C LYS A 336 -0.95 -6.91 -26.16
N GLY A 337 -1.92 -6.11 -25.74
CA GLY A 337 -3.23 -6.55 -25.32
C GLY A 337 -3.20 -7.39 -24.03
N ARG A 338 -4.37 -7.53 -23.45
CA ARG A 338 -4.57 -8.33 -22.23
C ARG A 338 -5.05 -9.74 -22.61
N LEU A 339 -4.14 -10.55 -23.17
CA LEU A 339 -4.43 -11.93 -23.51
C LEU A 339 -4.48 -12.81 -22.25
N PRO A 340 -5.41 -13.79 -22.14
CA PRO A 340 -5.53 -14.65 -20.94
C PRO A 340 -4.22 -15.29 -20.50
N LYS A 341 -3.40 -15.76 -21.43
CA LYS A 341 -2.08 -16.35 -21.14
C LYS A 341 -1.13 -15.34 -20.48
N HIS A 342 -1.11 -14.09 -20.95
CA HIS A 342 -0.27 -13.05 -20.38
C HIS A 342 -0.78 -12.63 -18.99
N SER A 343 -2.11 -12.50 -18.84
CA SER A 343 -2.73 -12.19 -17.54
C SER A 343 -2.45 -13.27 -16.49
N LEU A 344 -2.52 -14.55 -16.88
CA LEU A 344 -2.20 -15.67 -16.00
C LEU A 344 -0.71 -15.66 -15.58
N SER A 345 0.20 -15.45 -16.52
CA SER A 345 1.63 -15.36 -16.24
C SER A 345 1.95 -14.20 -15.27
N LEU A 346 1.31 -13.04 -15.48
CA LEU A 346 1.45 -11.86 -14.63
C LEU A 346 0.93 -12.14 -13.21
N GLN A 347 -0.25 -12.74 -13.09
CA GLN A 347 -0.84 -13.14 -11.81
C GLN A 347 0.07 -14.10 -11.06
N GLN A 348 0.55 -15.16 -11.74
CA GLN A 348 1.44 -16.17 -11.13
C GLN A 348 2.74 -15.54 -10.62
N GLU A 349 3.37 -14.66 -11.41
CA GLU A 349 4.57 -13.94 -11.01
C GLU A 349 4.31 -13.04 -9.79
N CYS A 350 3.18 -12.33 -9.77
CA CYS A 350 2.76 -11.52 -8.64
C CYS A 350 2.55 -12.37 -7.38
N LEU A 351 1.77 -13.45 -7.47
CA LEU A 351 1.46 -14.32 -6.34
C LEU A 351 2.70 -15.01 -5.76
N LYS A 352 3.66 -15.38 -6.61
CA LYS A 352 4.95 -15.96 -6.18
C LYS A 352 5.71 -15.03 -5.23
N HIS A 353 5.63 -13.71 -5.42
CA HIS A 353 6.39 -12.73 -4.65
C HIS A 353 5.59 -12.02 -3.57
N PHE A 354 4.29 -11.82 -3.79
CA PHE A 354 3.47 -10.93 -2.98
C PHE A 354 2.21 -11.57 -2.40
N SER A 355 2.00 -12.90 -2.60
CA SER A 355 0.89 -13.57 -1.91
C SER A 355 1.00 -13.39 -0.39
N TYR A 356 -0.13 -13.47 0.30
CA TYR A 356 -0.15 -13.43 1.77
C TYR A 356 0.81 -14.45 2.40
N GLN A 357 0.86 -15.67 1.87
CA GLN A 357 1.75 -16.72 2.37
C GLN A 357 3.23 -16.33 2.23
N GLN A 358 3.63 -15.81 1.06
CA GLN A 358 5.00 -15.36 0.85
C GLN A 358 5.36 -14.17 1.75
N HIS A 359 4.44 -13.21 1.89
CA HIS A 359 4.63 -12.06 2.79
C HIS A 359 4.76 -12.53 4.25
N LYS A 360 3.95 -13.48 4.69
CA LYS A 360 4.03 -14.08 6.03
C LYS A 360 5.37 -14.79 6.26
N LEU A 361 5.86 -15.54 5.29
CA LEU A 361 7.19 -16.18 5.38
C LEU A 361 8.31 -15.14 5.55
N ASN A 362 8.29 -14.07 4.76
CA ASN A 362 9.25 -12.97 4.86
C ASN A 362 9.15 -12.25 6.21
N PHE A 363 7.93 -12.03 6.71
CA PHE A 363 7.68 -11.45 8.02
C PHE A 363 8.26 -12.30 9.15
N ILE A 364 8.01 -13.61 9.13
CA ILE A 364 8.53 -14.56 10.13
C ILE A 364 10.05 -14.60 10.11
N HIS A 365 10.66 -14.57 8.93
CA HIS A 365 12.11 -14.58 8.78
C HIS A 365 12.79 -13.36 9.44
N LEU A 366 12.11 -12.22 9.46
CA LEU A 366 12.60 -11.00 10.11
C LEU A 366 12.21 -10.92 11.60
N LEU A 367 11.15 -11.61 12.01
CA LEU A 367 10.65 -11.58 13.38
C LEU A 367 11.51 -12.41 14.31
#